data_824654982dee00f41f8ca32606df4c42
#
_entry.id   824654982dee00f41f8ca32606df4c42
#
_cell.length_a   1.000
_cell.length_b   1.000
_cell.length_c   1.000
_cell.angle_alpha   90.00
_cell.angle_beta   90.00
_cell.angle_gamma   90.00
#
_symmetry.space_group_name_H-M   'P 1'
#
loop_
_entity.id
_entity.type
_entity.pdbx_description
1 polymer ?
#
loop_
_entity_poly.entity_id
_entity_poly.type
_entity_poly.pdbx_seq_one_letter_code
_entity_poly.pdbx_strand_id
1 'polypeptide(L)'
;MHPTIKTMLDVVAKGDEDAIKDLLAEDVKFKPPTYYKTWTGRDPVAAVLGHVGHVFSDFKYRRIMGEGVNWACEFECKIGTLDAVGVDLITLGNTGLIDRFEVVMRPYKSVGALREAMNQRVMRDARFLGFKDALS
;
A
#
# COMPACT_ATOMS: atom_id res chain seq x y z
N MET A 1 -5.07 12.51 -15.62
CA MET A 1 -4.53 11.51 -14.67
C MET A 1 -4.55 10.14 -15.33
N HIS A 2 -3.49 9.37 -15.16
CA HIS A 2 -3.41 8.00 -15.71
C HIS A 2 -4.54 7.13 -15.16
N PRO A 3 -5.19 6.31 -16.00
CA PRO A 3 -6.33 5.48 -15.56
C PRO A 3 -6.01 4.54 -14.39
N THR A 4 -4.80 3.96 -14.36
CA THR A 4 -4.37 3.09 -13.27
C THR A 4 -4.33 3.84 -11.94
N ILE A 5 -3.81 5.07 -11.94
CA ILE A 5 -3.76 5.90 -10.73
C ILE A 5 -5.19 6.26 -10.28
N LYS A 6 -6.04 6.64 -11.22
CA LYS A 6 -7.42 6.99 -10.90
C LYS A 6 -8.15 5.84 -10.22
N THR A 7 -8.01 4.62 -10.75
CA THR A 7 -8.60 3.42 -10.15
C THR A 7 -7.98 3.10 -8.80
N MET A 8 -6.64 3.23 -8.68
CA MET A 8 -5.92 2.99 -7.44
C MET A 8 -6.44 3.85 -6.29
N LEU A 9 -6.70 5.14 -6.54
CA LEU A 9 -7.21 6.04 -5.50
C LEU A 9 -8.52 5.54 -4.87
N ASP A 10 -9.33 4.83 -5.64
CA ASP A 10 -10.60 4.28 -5.17
C ASP A 10 -10.41 2.95 -4.44
N VAL A 11 -9.72 2.00 -5.07
CA VAL A 11 -9.66 0.62 -4.55
C VAL A 11 -8.72 0.45 -3.37
N VAL A 12 -7.63 1.22 -3.31
CA VAL A 12 -6.70 1.18 -2.16
C VAL A 12 -7.38 1.74 -0.92
N ALA A 13 -8.11 2.85 -1.07
CA ALA A 13 -8.86 3.43 0.04
C ALA A 13 -9.89 2.46 0.63
N LYS A 14 -10.46 1.59 -0.19
CA LYS A 14 -11.45 0.59 0.23
C LYS A 14 -10.83 -0.69 0.79
N GLY A 15 -9.54 -0.92 0.59
CA GLY A 15 -8.91 -2.17 0.97
C GLY A 15 -9.41 -3.39 0.19
N ASP A 16 -9.86 -3.18 -1.05
CA ASP A 16 -10.37 -4.24 -1.93
C ASP A 16 -9.19 -4.99 -2.55
N GLU A 17 -8.80 -6.10 -1.93
CA GLU A 17 -7.61 -6.86 -2.31
C GLU A 17 -7.65 -7.32 -3.77
N ASP A 18 -8.78 -7.86 -4.24
CA ASP A 18 -8.88 -8.36 -5.60
C ASP A 18 -8.78 -7.25 -6.64
N ALA A 19 -9.43 -6.12 -6.38
CA ALA A 19 -9.35 -4.96 -7.26
C ALA A 19 -7.95 -4.34 -7.27
N ILE A 20 -7.28 -4.29 -6.11
CA ILE A 20 -5.90 -3.85 -5.99
C ILE A 20 -4.98 -4.75 -6.81
N LYS A 21 -5.16 -6.05 -6.70
CA LYS A 21 -4.36 -7.05 -7.42
C LYS A 21 -4.37 -6.82 -8.92
N ASP A 22 -5.52 -6.46 -9.48
CA ASP A 22 -5.67 -6.20 -10.91
C ASP A 22 -4.86 -4.99 -11.41
N LEU A 23 -4.42 -4.11 -10.50
CA LEU A 23 -3.61 -2.93 -10.84
C LEU A 23 -2.11 -3.18 -10.75
N LEU A 24 -1.68 -4.33 -10.20
CA LEU A 24 -0.28 -4.60 -9.90
C LEU A 24 0.39 -5.40 -11.01
N ALA A 25 1.62 -5.02 -11.35
CA ALA A 25 2.47 -5.84 -12.22
C ALA A 25 2.81 -7.15 -11.50
N GLU A 26 3.13 -8.19 -12.26
CA GLU A 26 3.42 -9.51 -11.70
C GLU A 26 4.57 -9.49 -10.70
N ASP A 27 5.61 -8.70 -10.98
CA ASP A 27 6.82 -8.56 -10.16
C ASP A 27 6.85 -7.24 -9.36
N VAL A 28 5.69 -6.67 -9.05
CA VAL A 28 5.58 -5.42 -8.31
C VAL A 28 6.40 -5.44 -7.02
N LYS A 29 7.00 -4.30 -6.70
CA LYS A 29 7.75 -4.12 -5.45
C LYS A 29 7.00 -3.14 -4.56
N PHE A 30 6.74 -3.57 -3.33
CA PHE A 30 6.08 -2.75 -2.32
C PHE A 30 7.02 -2.50 -1.15
N LYS A 31 7.22 -1.22 -0.84
CA LYS A 31 8.07 -0.76 0.27
C LYS A 31 7.20 -0.14 1.35
N PRO A 32 6.92 -0.88 2.45
CA PRO A 32 6.06 -0.37 3.52
C PRO A 32 6.75 0.69 4.37
N PRO A 33 6.00 1.53 5.07
CA PRO A 33 6.58 2.56 5.93
C PRO A 33 7.08 2.03 7.27
N THR A 34 6.78 0.79 7.61
CA THR A 34 6.99 0.22 8.94
C THR A 34 8.30 -0.55 9.11
N TYR A 35 8.95 -0.93 8.00
CA TYR A 35 10.27 -1.58 7.99
C TYR A 35 10.91 -1.43 6.61
N TYR A 36 12.21 -1.72 6.53
CA TYR A 36 12.99 -1.44 5.32
C TYR A 36 12.83 -2.49 4.22
N LYS A 37 12.53 -3.74 4.57
CA LYS A 37 12.42 -4.83 3.60
C LYS A 37 11.29 -4.59 2.60
N THR A 38 11.48 -5.13 1.40
CA THR A 38 10.57 -4.98 0.27
C THR A 38 9.79 -6.27 0.02
N TRP A 39 8.49 -6.16 -0.16
CA TRP A 39 7.66 -7.24 -0.68
C TRP A 39 7.74 -7.26 -2.20
N THR A 40 7.94 -8.44 -2.79
CA THR A 40 7.97 -8.61 -4.24
C THR A 40 6.91 -9.61 -4.66
N GLY A 41 6.12 -9.25 -5.67
CA GLY A 41 5.12 -10.13 -6.26
C GLY A 41 3.70 -9.65 -6.04
N ARG A 42 2.88 -9.92 -7.04
CA ARG A 42 1.49 -9.43 -7.07
C ARG A 42 0.66 -9.95 -5.91
N ASP A 43 0.71 -11.26 -5.63
CA ASP A 43 -0.14 -11.87 -4.61
C ASP A 43 0.19 -11.38 -3.20
N PRO A 44 1.46 -11.42 -2.74
CA PRO A 44 1.77 -10.93 -1.41
C PRO A 44 1.54 -9.43 -1.27
N VAL A 45 1.85 -8.64 -2.29
CA VAL A 45 1.64 -7.19 -2.23
C VAL A 45 0.15 -6.85 -2.14
N ALA A 46 -0.69 -7.50 -2.94
CA ALA A 46 -2.15 -7.28 -2.85
C ALA A 46 -2.68 -7.65 -1.47
N ALA A 47 -2.20 -8.76 -0.90
CA ALA A 47 -2.60 -9.19 0.45
C ALA A 47 -2.21 -8.16 1.52
N VAL A 48 -0.98 -7.64 1.46
CA VAL A 48 -0.51 -6.60 2.41
C VAL A 48 -1.36 -5.34 2.27
N LEU A 49 -1.58 -4.87 1.05
CA LEU A 49 -2.38 -3.66 0.81
C LEU A 49 -3.85 -3.83 1.23
N GLY A 50 -4.41 -5.02 1.06
CA GLY A 50 -5.74 -5.34 1.55
C GLY A 50 -5.83 -5.23 3.07
N HIS A 51 -4.85 -5.78 3.79
CA HIS A 51 -4.78 -5.65 5.25
C HIS A 51 -4.64 -4.20 5.70
N VAL A 52 -3.78 -3.43 5.05
CA VAL A 52 -3.58 -2.00 5.37
C VAL A 52 -4.91 -1.24 5.27
N GLY A 53 -5.68 -1.49 4.22
CA GLY A 53 -6.98 -0.86 4.02
C GLY A 53 -7.96 -1.13 5.14
N HIS A 54 -7.83 -2.25 5.85
CA HIS A 54 -8.67 -2.58 7.00
C HIS A 54 -8.14 -2.01 8.32
N VAL A 55 -6.86 -1.66 8.37
CA VAL A 55 -6.28 -1.01 9.56
C VAL A 55 -6.56 0.49 9.57
N PHE A 56 -6.46 1.13 8.41
CA PHE A 56 -6.75 2.56 8.28
C PHE A 56 -8.25 2.83 8.44
N SER A 57 -8.58 3.92 9.14
CA SER A 57 -9.92 4.49 9.15
C SER A 57 -9.86 5.95 8.72
N ASP A 58 -10.98 6.49 8.28
CA ASP A 58 -11.09 7.86 7.80
C ASP A 58 -10.04 8.19 6.72
N PHE A 59 -9.75 7.22 5.87
CA PHE A 59 -8.73 7.34 4.84
C PHE A 59 -9.22 8.24 3.70
N LYS A 60 -8.35 9.19 3.32
CA LYS A 60 -8.69 10.16 2.29
C LYS A 60 -7.41 10.59 1.56
N TYR A 61 -7.41 10.47 0.24
CA TYR A 61 -6.36 11.09 -0.57
C TYR A 61 -6.56 12.61 -0.62
N ARG A 62 -5.45 13.34 -0.63
CA ARG A 62 -5.43 14.81 -0.65
C ARG A 62 -4.83 15.31 -1.96
N ARG A 63 -3.54 15.64 -1.99
CA ARG A 63 -2.87 16.14 -3.18
C ARG A 63 -2.35 14.98 -4.01
N ILE A 64 -2.68 15.00 -5.29
CA ILE A 64 -2.19 14.01 -6.24
C ILE A 64 -1.30 14.74 -7.23
N MET A 65 -0.04 14.35 -7.29
CA MET A 65 0.97 15.01 -8.11
C MET A 65 1.68 13.97 -8.95
N GLY A 66 1.90 14.29 -10.23
CA GLY A 66 2.63 13.37 -11.08
C GLY A 66 2.36 13.60 -12.54
N GLU A 67 3.12 12.87 -13.33
CA GLU A 67 3.09 12.96 -14.78
C GLU A 67 3.71 11.69 -15.34
N GLY A 68 3.19 11.20 -16.45
CA GLY A 68 3.71 9.99 -17.08
C GLY A 68 3.60 8.78 -16.17
N VAL A 69 4.74 8.19 -15.80
CA VAL A 69 4.78 6.95 -15.01
C VAL A 69 5.00 7.18 -13.50
N ASN A 70 5.36 8.39 -13.08
CA ASN A 70 5.69 8.67 -11.69
C ASN A 70 4.62 9.53 -11.02
N TRP A 71 4.11 9.04 -9.88
CA TRP A 71 3.01 9.69 -9.18
C TRP A 71 3.26 9.70 -7.68
N ALA A 72 2.86 10.80 -7.03
CA ALA A 72 2.86 10.94 -5.58
C ALA A 72 1.44 11.23 -5.14
N CYS A 73 0.87 10.34 -4.34
CA CYS A 73 -0.52 10.41 -3.87
C CYS A 73 -0.52 10.59 -2.37
N GLU A 74 -0.74 11.82 -1.93
CA GLU A 74 -0.76 12.18 -0.51
C GLU A 74 -2.08 11.75 0.12
N PHE A 75 -2.01 11.23 1.35
CA PHE A 75 -3.21 10.81 2.07
C PHE A 75 -3.17 11.20 3.54
N GLU A 76 -4.33 11.23 4.16
CA GLU A 76 -4.51 11.32 5.60
C GLU A 76 -5.40 10.17 6.06
N CYS A 77 -5.21 9.73 7.30
CA CYS A 77 -6.00 8.65 7.88
C CYS A 77 -5.88 8.63 9.39
N LYS A 78 -6.54 7.65 10.00
CA LYS A 78 -6.36 7.32 11.42
C LYS A 78 -5.96 5.86 11.56
N ILE A 79 -5.13 5.58 12.57
CA ILE A 79 -4.86 4.24 13.06
C ILE A 79 -5.36 4.22 14.50
N GLY A 80 -6.51 3.58 14.74
CA GLY A 80 -7.21 3.74 16.02
C GLY A 80 -7.61 5.20 16.20
N THR A 81 -7.13 5.84 17.26
CA THR A 81 -7.39 7.27 17.53
C THR A 81 -6.25 8.18 17.06
N LEU A 82 -5.18 7.60 16.51
CA LEU A 82 -3.99 8.37 16.12
C LEU A 82 -4.11 8.89 14.69
N ASP A 83 -3.81 10.16 14.49
CA ASP A 83 -3.78 10.76 13.17
C ASP A 83 -2.47 10.41 12.45
N ALA A 84 -2.57 10.24 11.13
CA ALA A 84 -1.42 9.97 10.29
C ALA A 84 -1.59 10.64 8.92
N VAL A 85 -0.45 10.99 8.33
CA VAL A 85 -0.39 11.43 6.94
C VAL A 85 0.73 10.67 6.25
N GLY A 86 0.58 10.46 4.95
CA GLY A 86 1.60 9.77 4.18
C GLY A 86 1.51 10.10 2.70
N VAL A 87 2.44 9.50 1.98
CA VAL A 87 2.50 9.62 0.52
C VAL A 87 2.75 8.25 -0.07
N ASP A 88 1.91 7.86 -1.02
CA ASP A 88 2.15 6.71 -1.87
C ASP A 88 2.96 7.17 -3.08
N LEU A 89 4.20 6.69 -3.19
CA LEU A 89 5.08 6.95 -4.33
C LEU A 89 4.93 5.79 -5.30
N ILE A 90 4.35 6.06 -6.47
CA ILE A 90 3.96 5.04 -7.43
C ILE A 90 4.75 5.21 -8.72
N THR A 91 5.27 4.11 -9.24
CA THR A 91 5.83 4.06 -10.59
C THR A 91 5.07 3.01 -11.40
N LEU A 92 4.61 3.41 -12.58
CA LEU A 92 3.94 2.51 -13.52
C LEU A 92 4.97 1.89 -14.46
N GLY A 93 4.76 0.61 -14.78
CA GLY A 93 5.59 -0.10 -15.76
C GLY A 93 5.08 0.08 -17.20
N ASN A 94 5.71 -0.64 -18.12
CA ASN A 94 5.40 -0.57 -19.56
C ASN A 94 3.97 -0.98 -19.91
N THR A 95 3.37 -1.82 -19.06
CA THR A 95 1.98 -2.30 -19.27
C THR A 95 0.94 -1.33 -18.72
N GLY A 96 1.37 -0.25 -18.07
CA GLY A 96 0.48 0.68 -17.38
C GLY A 96 0.04 0.20 -16.00
N LEU A 97 0.55 -0.94 -15.53
CA LEU A 97 0.29 -1.45 -14.19
C LEU A 97 1.32 -0.90 -13.19
N ILE A 98 1.00 -0.99 -11.91
CA ILE A 98 1.88 -0.52 -10.84
C ILE A 98 3.08 -1.46 -10.72
N ASP A 99 4.27 -0.91 -10.91
CA ASP A 99 5.54 -1.61 -10.85
C ASP A 99 6.24 -1.41 -9.50
N ARG A 100 6.12 -0.22 -8.94
CA ARG A 100 6.65 0.13 -7.61
C ARG A 100 5.61 0.89 -6.82
N PHE A 101 5.53 0.55 -5.53
CA PHE A 101 4.62 1.19 -4.59
C PHE A 101 5.40 1.38 -3.28
N GLU A 102 5.75 2.60 -2.96
CA GLU A 102 6.49 2.92 -1.73
C GLU A 102 5.68 3.87 -0.87
N VAL A 103 5.61 3.64 0.43
CA VAL A 103 4.84 4.48 1.35
C VAL A 103 5.76 5.15 2.35
N VAL A 104 5.63 6.48 2.46
CA VAL A 104 6.29 7.29 3.47
C VAL A 104 5.23 7.89 4.38
N MET A 105 5.38 7.75 5.69
CA MET A 105 4.36 8.18 6.66
C MET A 105 4.94 8.88 7.87
N ARG A 106 4.09 9.69 8.50
CA ARG A 106 4.35 10.37 9.77
C ARG A 106 3.06 10.42 10.61
N PRO A 107 3.10 10.68 11.93
CA PRO A 107 4.30 10.73 12.77
C PRO A 107 4.75 9.35 13.26
N TYR A 108 5.89 9.31 13.91
CA TYR A 108 6.50 8.07 14.41
C TYR A 108 5.54 7.19 15.21
N LYS A 109 4.78 7.79 16.13
CA LYS A 109 3.83 7.05 16.97
C LYS A 109 2.75 6.33 16.16
N SER A 110 2.23 6.99 15.14
CA SER A 110 1.20 6.40 14.26
C SER A 110 1.78 5.27 13.41
N VAL A 111 3.00 5.42 12.91
CA VAL A 111 3.69 4.37 12.15
C VAL A 111 3.92 3.13 13.02
N GLY A 112 4.31 3.32 14.29
CA GLY A 112 4.46 2.23 15.24
C GLY A 112 3.14 1.48 15.49
N ALA A 113 2.05 2.21 15.63
CA ALA A 113 0.72 1.61 15.79
C ALA A 113 0.29 0.82 14.55
N LEU A 114 0.59 1.33 13.36
CA LEU A 114 0.34 0.62 12.11
C LEU A 114 1.11 -0.69 12.06
N ARG A 115 2.40 -0.67 12.41
CA ARG A 115 3.23 -1.88 12.42
C ARG A 115 2.64 -2.96 13.31
N GLU A 116 2.24 -2.59 14.52
CA GLU A 116 1.67 -3.53 15.47
C GLU A 116 0.35 -4.13 14.97
N ALA A 117 -0.55 -3.28 14.48
CA ALA A 117 -1.83 -3.73 13.95
C ALA A 117 -1.66 -4.66 12.74
N MET A 118 -0.73 -4.33 11.85
CA MET A 118 -0.41 -5.14 10.68
C MET A 118 0.17 -6.50 11.07
N ASN A 119 1.09 -6.53 12.05
CA ASN A 119 1.67 -7.78 12.52
C ASN A 119 0.58 -8.73 13.05
N GLN A 120 -0.38 -8.22 13.80
CA GLN A 120 -1.49 -9.02 14.30
C GLN A 120 -2.35 -9.60 13.18
N ARG A 121 -2.65 -8.80 12.16
CA ARG A 121 -3.45 -9.26 11.03
C ARG A 121 -2.72 -10.30 10.19
N VAL A 122 -1.45 -10.04 9.87
CA VAL A 122 -0.62 -10.94 9.06
C VAL A 122 -0.43 -12.29 9.75
N MET A 123 -0.23 -12.29 11.06
CA MET A 123 -0.09 -13.54 11.85
C MET A 123 -1.33 -14.43 11.78
N ARG A 124 -2.50 -13.86 11.54
CA ARG A 124 -3.77 -14.59 11.42
C ARG A 124 -4.10 -15.02 9.99
N ASP A 125 -3.30 -14.60 9.04
CA ASP A 125 -3.52 -14.91 7.62
C ASP A 125 -2.52 -15.99 7.19
N ALA A 126 -3.02 -17.22 7.05
CA ALA A 126 -2.19 -18.39 6.75
C ALA A 126 -1.44 -18.29 5.42
N ARG A 127 -1.92 -17.45 4.49
CA ARG A 127 -1.23 -17.24 3.19
C ARG A 127 0.19 -16.72 3.38
N PHE A 128 0.44 -15.95 4.45
CA PHE A 128 1.77 -15.37 4.70
C PHE A 128 2.83 -16.41 5.04
N LEU A 129 2.45 -17.62 5.43
CA LEU A 129 3.41 -18.72 5.55
C LEU A 129 4.05 -19.05 4.20
N GLY A 130 3.28 -18.93 3.11
CA GLY A 130 3.75 -19.14 1.75
C GLY A 130 4.43 -17.92 1.14
N PHE A 131 4.32 -16.74 1.77
CA PHE A 131 4.89 -15.49 1.24
C PHE A 131 6.26 -15.15 1.84
N LYS A 132 6.86 -16.02 2.63
CA LYS A 132 8.14 -15.73 3.32
C LYS A 132 9.25 -15.28 2.37
N ASP A 133 9.36 -15.93 1.22
CA ASP A 133 10.43 -15.65 0.26
C ASP A 133 10.17 -14.37 -0.55
N ALA A 134 8.97 -13.80 -0.45
CA ALA A 134 8.62 -12.56 -1.13
C ALA A 134 9.13 -11.31 -0.40
N LEU A 135 9.57 -11.46 0.86
CA LEU A 135 10.05 -10.35 1.69
C LEU A 135 11.56 -10.40 1.81
N SER A 136 12.23 -9.39 1.28
CA SER A 136 13.70 -9.33 1.34
C SER A 136 14.26 -7.91 1.40
#